data_6b31163489725e373ac5449849a8b368
#
_entry.id   6b31163489725e373ac5449849a8b368
#
_cell.length_a   1.000
_cell.length_b   1.000
_cell.length_c   1.000
_cell.angle_alpha   90.00
_cell.angle_beta   90.00
_cell.angle_gamma   90.00
#
_symmetry.space_group_name_H-M   'P 1'
#
loop_
_entity.id
_entity.type
_entity.pdbx_description
1 polymer ?
#
loop_
_entity_poly.entity_id
_entity_poly.type
_entity_poly.pdbx_seq_one_letter_code
_entity_poly.pdbx_strand_id
1 'polypeptide(L)'
;EAILRERAIEFGYEEVRYFDLIRWKRADIFTGQLSRLIIKKAAGEPSGFSYKVSHAMAETRQYAKPEKWNDKYFLLPLPVDEINKKYGLIQNPGW
;
A
#
# COMPACT_ATOMS: atom_id res chain seq x y z
N GLU A 1 -4.03 10.58 13.74
CA GLU A 1 -2.90 10.76 12.78
C GLU A 1 -1.54 10.56 13.47
N ALA A 2 -1.27 11.21 14.61
CA ALA A 2 0.01 11.10 15.31
C ALA A 2 0.35 9.66 15.71
N ILE A 3 -0.58 8.94 16.32
CA ILE A 3 -0.40 7.53 16.70
C ILE A 3 -0.04 6.65 15.50
N LEU A 4 -0.75 6.82 14.38
CA LEU A 4 -0.51 6.02 13.16
C LEU A 4 0.87 6.29 12.55
N ARG A 5 1.32 7.55 12.64
CA ARG A 5 2.65 7.96 12.19
C ARG A 5 3.74 7.38 13.10
N GLU A 6 3.56 7.47 14.41
CA GLU A 6 4.51 6.93 15.38
C GLU A 6 4.67 5.41 15.21
N ARG A 7 3.56 4.70 15.09
CA ARG A 7 3.60 3.26 14.80
C ARG A 7 4.31 2.92 13.49
N ALA A 8 4.19 3.76 12.47
CA ALA A 8 4.90 3.54 11.21
C ALA A 8 6.42 3.70 11.33
N ILE A 9 6.88 4.54 12.25
CA ILE A 9 8.30 4.77 12.54
C ILE A 9 8.84 3.63 13.41
N GLU A 10 8.16 3.33 14.52
CA GLU A 10 8.59 2.33 15.49
C GLU A 10 8.60 0.90 14.90
N PHE A 11 7.58 0.56 14.13
CA PHE A 11 7.42 -0.76 13.54
C PHE A 11 7.78 -0.82 12.04
N GLY A 12 8.70 0.04 11.61
CA GLY A 12 9.27 -0.03 10.27
C GLY A 12 9.89 -1.42 10.03
N TYR A 13 9.60 -2.03 8.89
CA TYR A 13 10.03 -3.39 8.51
C TYR A 13 9.39 -4.57 9.29
N GLU A 14 8.44 -4.32 10.19
CA GLU A 14 7.75 -5.38 10.95
C GLU A 14 6.40 -5.81 10.34
N GLU A 15 6.13 -5.37 9.11
CA GLU A 15 4.92 -5.72 8.33
C GLU A 15 3.58 -5.32 8.95
N VAL A 16 3.56 -4.60 10.07
CA VAL A 16 2.32 -4.20 10.77
C VAL A 16 1.59 -3.05 10.07
N ARG A 17 2.30 -2.26 9.24
CA ARG A 17 1.77 -1.05 8.62
C ARG A 17 0.52 -1.30 7.79
N TYR A 18 0.51 -2.37 6.99
CA TYR A 18 -0.64 -2.74 6.18
C TYR A 18 -1.88 -2.96 7.05
N PHE A 19 -1.76 -3.76 8.11
CA PHE A 19 -2.87 -4.08 9.00
C PHE A 19 -3.37 -2.86 9.77
N ASP A 20 -2.50 -1.95 10.16
CA ASP A 20 -2.88 -0.69 10.79
C ASP A 20 -3.72 0.17 9.82
N LEU A 21 -3.30 0.29 8.57
CA LEU A 21 -4.04 1.06 7.57
C LEU A 21 -5.41 0.45 7.24
N ILE A 22 -5.50 -0.85 7.14
CA ILE A 22 -6.76 -1.58 6.94
C ILE A 22 -7.69 -1.36 8.14
N ARG A 23 -7.21 -1.59 9.35
CA ARG A 23 -7.99 -1.45 10.58
C ARG A 23 -8.52 -0.03 10.79
N TRP A 24 -7.72 0.99 10.44
CA TRP A 24 -8.08 2.40 10.56
C TRP A 24 -8.80 2.94 9.31
N LYS A 25 -9.08 2.08 8.31
CA LYS A 25 -9.74 2.44 7.05
C LYS A 25 -9.08 3.62 6.32
N ARG A 26 -7.76 3.62 6.26
CA ARG A 26 -6.97 4.70 5.67
C ARG A 26 -6.72 4.47 4.17
N ALA A 27 -7.81 4.43 3.38
CA ALA A 27 -7.75 4.34 1.92
C ALA A 27 -6.91 5.47 1.28
N ASP A 28 -6.95 6.66 1.87
CA ASP A 28 -6.18 7.83 1.45
C ASP A 28 -4.67 7.56 1.34
N ILE A 29 -4.13 6.74 2.23
CA ILE A 29 -2.71 6.38 2.21
C ILE A 29 -2.41 5.36 1.11
N PHE A 30 -3.32 4.39 0.87
CA PHE A 30 -3.15 3.41 -0.20
C PHE A 30 -3.24 4.02 -1.59
N THR A 31 -4.07 5.05 -1.74
CA THR A 31 -4.26 5.77 -3.00
C THR A 31 -3.28 6.92 -3.19
N GLY A 32 -2.42 7.15 -2.21
CA GLY A 32 -1.37 8.15 -2.27
C GLY A 32 -0.32 7.85 -3.35
N GLN A 33 0.22 8.90 -3.93
CA GLN A 33 1.27 8.78 -4.92
C GLN A 33 2.56 8.27 -4.30
N LEU A 34 3.14 7.24 -4.91
CA LEU A 34 4.44 6.74 -4.52
C LEU A 34 5.55 7.42 -5.30
N SER A 35 6.67 7.57 -4.63
CA SER A 35 7.88 8.11 -5.21
C SER A 35 8.98 7.04 -5.24
N ARG A 36 9.84 7.13 -6.23
CA ARG A 36 11.08 6.36 -6.26
C ARG A 36 12.28 7.28 -6.31
N LEU A 37 13.37 6.86 -5.71
CA LEU A 37 14.65 7.51 -5.84
C LEU A 37 15.39 6.92 -7.04
N ILE A 38 15.78 7.79 -7.97
CA ILE A 38 16.64 7.42 -9.11
C ILE A 38 18.04 7.87 -8.79
N ILE A 39 18.98 6.93 -8.76
CA ILE A 39 20.39 7.19 -8.50
C ILE A 39 21.15 6.91 -9.81
N LYS A 40 21.92 7.87 -10.27
CA LYS A 40 22.76 7.73 -11.47
C LYS A 40 24.18 8.13 -11.15
N LYS A 41 25.18 7.44 -11.73
CA LYS A 41 26.57 7.91 -11.68
C LYS A 41 26.68 9.27 -12.36
N ALA A 42 27.36 10.22 -11.71
CA ALA A 42 27.55 11.56 -12.22
C ALA A 42 28.96 12.05 -11.77
N ALA A 43 29.90 12.03 -12.68
CA ALA A 43 31.32 12.32 -12.40
C ALA A 43 31.56 13.76 -11.91
N GLY A 44 30.62 14.70 -12.10
CA GLY A 44 30.73 16.08 -11.64
C GLY A 44 30.19 16.35 -10.23
N GLU A 45 29.58 15.34 -9.60
CA GLU A 45 29.02 15.49 -8.26
C GLU A 45 30.00 15.05 -7.18
N PRO A 46 30.06 15.74 -6.02
CA PRO A 46 30.95 15.41 -4.92
C PRO A 46 30.88 13.97 -4.43
N SER A 47 29.67 13.40 -4.48
CA SER A 47 29.40 12.00 -4.10
C SER A 47 29.65 10.99 -5.24
N GLY A 48 29.94 11.47 -6.46
CA GLY A 48 29.99 10.65 -7.67
C GLY A 48 28.61 10.17 -8.18
N PHE A 49 27.53 10.62 -7.56
CA PHE A 49 26.16 10.24 -7.91
C PHE A 49 25.21 11.43 -7.91
N SER A 50 24.27 11.44 -8.84
CA SER A 50 23.10 12.33 -8.84
C SER A 50 21.86 11.60 -8.32
N TYR A 51 21.00 12.33 -7.62
CA TYR A 51 19.79 11.82 -7.00
C TYR A 51 18.58 12.57 -7.53
N LYS A 52 17.57 11.85 -7.99
CA LYS A 52 16.32 12.43 -8.45
C LYS A 52 15.13 11.66 -7.89
N VAL A 53 14.19 12.36 -7.25
CA VAL A 53 12.89 11.78 -6.87
C VAL A 53 11.98 11.79 -8.10
N SER A 54 11.39 10.64 -8.40
CA SER A 54 10.41 10.49 -9.49
C SER A 54 9.10 9.98 -8.92
N HIS A 55 8.00 10.59 -9.35
CA HIS A 55 6.63 10.22 -8.98
C HIS A 55 5.96 9.30 -10.01
N ALA A 56 6.70 8.81 -11.01
CA ALA A 56 6.17 8.01 -12.12
C ALA A 56 5.68 6.60 -11.73
N MET A 57 5.89 6.16 -10.49
CA MET A 57 5.44 4.83 -10.05
C MET A 57 3.95 4.74 -9.70
N ALA A 58 3.23 5.86 -9.66
CA ALA A 58 1.80 5.86 -9.35
C ALA A 58 0.96 5.03 -10.34
N GLU A 59 1.44 4.88 -11.58
CA GLU A 59 0.74 4.16 -12.63
C GLU A 59 0.85 2.64 -12.53
N THR A 60 1.86 2.12 -11.84
CA THR A 60 2.14 0.68 -11.78
C THR A 60 1.45 -0.03 -10.62
N ARG A 61 0.92 0.69 -9.65
CA ARG A 61 0.19 0.09 -8.52
C ARG A 61 -1.31 0.07 -8.77
N GLN A 62 -1.91 -1.04 -8.43
CA GLN A 62 -3.36 -1.27 -8.59
C GLN A 62 -4.22 -0.21 -7.89
N TYR A 63 -3.74 0.34 -6.76
CA TYR A 63 -4.47 1.28 -5.91
C TYR A 63 -3.88 2.70 -5.91
N ALA A 64 -2.99 3.00 -6.83
CA ALA A 64 -2.27 4.28 -6.87
C ALA A 64 -3.16 5.49 -7.20
N LYS A 65 -4.40 5.26 -7.59
CA LYS A 65 -5.37 6.31 -7.91
C LYS A 65 -6.64 6.09 -7.10
N PRO A 66 -7.26 7.16 -6.56
CA PRO A 66 -8.48 7.05 -5.78
C PRO A 66 -9.61 6.30 -6.49
N GLU A 67 -9.74 6.47 -7.80
CA GLU A 67 -10.76 5.81 -8.62
C GLU A 67 -10.55 4.30 -8.78
N LYS A 68 -9.38 3.78 -8.44
CA LYS A 68 -9.07 2.34 -8.45
C LYS A 68 -9.26 1.68 -7.09
N TRP A 69 -9.45 2.48 -6.04
CA TRP A 69 -9.75 1.95 -4.74
C TRP A 69 -11.19 1.46 -4.67
N ASN A 70 -11.41 0.36 -3.98
CA ASN A 70 -12.74 -0.13 -3.65
C ASN A 70 -12.74 -0.57 -2.19
N ASP A 71 -13.76 -0.18 -1.44
CA ASP A 71 -13.86 -0.47 0.00
C ASP A 71 -13.88 -1.96 0.34
N LYS A 72 -14.19 -2.83 -0.63
CA LYS A 72 -14.04 -4.27 -0.46
C LYS A 72 -12.62 -4.69 -0.07
N TYR A 73 -11.61 -3.89 -0.43
CA TYR A 73 -10.20 -4.18 -0.11
C TYR A 73 -9.85 -4.03 1.38
N PHE A 74 -10.75 -3.46 2.19
CA PHE A 74 -10.60 -3.52 3.65
C PHE A 74 -10.88 -4.90 4.23
N LEU A 75 -11.54 -5.78 3.48
CA LEU A 75 -11.80 -7.16 3.87
C LEU A 75 -11.26 -8.08 2.78
N LEU A 76 -10.43 -9.04 3.16
CA LEU A 76 -9.96 -10.05 2.22
C LEU A 76 -11.11 -10.97 1.81
N PRO A 77 -11.12 -11.48 0.57
CA PRO A 77 -12.11 -12.48 0.17
C PRO A 77 -11.91 -13.77 0.96
N LEU A 78 -13.01 -14.44 1.26
CA LEU A 78 -12.95 -15.82 1.75
C LEU A 78 -12.49 -16.73 0.61
N PRO A 79 -11.61 -17.72 0.87
CA PRO A 79 -11.21 -18.68 -0.14
C PRO A 79 -12.42 -19.41 -0.74
N VAL A 80 -12.45 -19.53 -2.05
CA VAL A 80 -13.57 -20.18 -2.75
C VAL A 80 -13.77 -21.62 -2.28
N ASP A 81 -12.70 -22.31 -1.97
CA ASP A 81 -12.76 -23.68 -1.47
C ASP A 81 -13.49 -23.77 -0.12
N GLU A 82 -13.34 -22.78 0.75
CA GLU A 82 -14.07 -22.73 2.02
C GLU A 82 -15.57 -22.45 1.81
N ILE A 83 -15.91 -21.58 0.89
CA ILE A 83 -17.31 -21.31 0.53
C ILE A 83 -17.97 -22.56 -0.05
N ASN A 84 -17.27 -23.30 -0.90
CA ASN A 84 -17.77 -24.51 -1.54
C ASN A 84 -18.01 -25.67 -0.58
N LYS A 85 -17.48 -25.65 0.62
CA LYS A 85 -17.79 -26.65 1.68
C LYS A 85 -19.23 -26.56 2.22
N LYS A 86 -19.99 -25.55 1.81
CA LYS A 86 -21.42 -25.41 2.14
C LYS A 86 -21.75 -25.31 3.63
N TYR A 87 -20.86 -24.72 4.42
CA TYR A 87 -21.11 -24.46 5.86
C TYR A 87 -21.99 -23.23 6.10
N GLY A 88 -22.64 -22.68 5.07
CA GLY A 88 -23.38 -21.43 5.16
C GLY A 88 -22.51 -20.18 5.15
N LEU A 89 -21.24 -20.28 4.76
CA LEU A 89 -20.37 -19.14 4.59
C LEU A 89 -20.83 -18.28 3.41
N ILE A 90 -20.92 -16.98 3.66
CA ILE A 90 -21.24 -15.97 2.64
C ILE A 90 -19.99 -15.15 2.40
N GLN A 91 -19.68 -14.88 1.13
CA GLN A 91 -18.53 -14.06 0.75
C GLN A 91 -18.62 -12.64 1.34
N ASN A 92 -17.48 -12.05 1.63
CA ASN A 92 -17.40 -10.65 2.05
C ASN A 92 -17.99 -9.73 0.98
N PRO A 93 -18.66 -8.61 1.38
CA PRO A 93 -19.28 -7.70 0.44
C PRO A 93 -18.35 -7.22 -0.67
N GLY A 94 -18.83 -7.30 -1.90
CA GLY A 94 -18.09 -6.82 -3.09
C GLY A 94 -17.12 -7.82 -3.74
N TRP A 95 -17.02 -9.02 -3.18
CA TRP A 95 -16.20 -10.10 -3.74
C TRP A 95 -17.05 -11.16 -4.46
#